data_27c5c14809d85a5b7ebdcf093546ded1
#
_entry.id   27c5c14809d85a5b7ebdcf093546ded1
#
_cell.length_a   1.000
_cell.length_b   1.000
_cell.length_c   1.000
_cell.angle_alpha   90.00
_cell.angle_beta   90.00
_cell.angle_gamma   90.00
#
_symmetry.space_group_name_H-M   'P 1'
#
loop_
_entity.id
_entity.type
_entity.pdbx_description
1 polymer ?
#
loop_
_entity_poly.entity_id
_entity_poly.type
_entity_poly.pdbx_seq_one_letter_code
_entity_poly.pdbx_strand_id
1 'polypeptide(L)'
;MKISLSLIALFIAAAILFGCSTDDIPTQLTALVMQQANVTCSEISFYLDPALGGAYECETVPESSSSDIPTYYVFIYPSHTELTIQKYPLTQTQFPPQIWIYPVSRFSELLPDVLPQRVSDLRNLVTGGTWGSGELPFLPAIPQVQSFFIHETVMTFNGGIGVRFITEYSEAPTPISNKNIIYTFQGLTDDGKYWVAVTLPISSPILPAENDMLPEGYTEESLLLNYNSYVNDVIGALEAQDPDSFFPTINSLDTFEGSITVGQ
;
A
#
# COMPACT_ATOMS: atom_id res chain seq x y z
N MET A 1 10.57 -1.01 -101.40
CA MET A 1 11.29 0.25 -101.09
C MET A 1 10.71 0.81 -99.81
N LYS A 2 11.46 0.93 -98.86
CA LYS A 2 11.41 1.51 -97.49
C LYS A 2 11.76 0.51 -96.44
N ILE A 3 12.92 0.68 -95.99
CA ILE A 3 13.60 0.04 -94.86
C ILE A 3 13.05 0.66 -93.61
N SER A 4 12.61 -0.14 -92.70
CA SER A 4 12.26 0.31 -91.34
C SER A 4 13.20 -0.35 -90.33
N LEU A 5 14.02 0.40 -89.70
CA LEU A 5 14.91 0.02 -88.61
C LEU A 5 14.07 -0.12 -87.33
N SER A 6 14.06 -1.30 -86.74
CA SER A 6 13.56 -1.48 -85.42
C SER A 6 14.61 -1.24 -84.37
N LEU A 7 14.44 -0.20 -83.56
CA LEU A 7 15.22 0.05 -82.38
C LEU A 7 14.75 -0.87 -81.23
N ILE A 8 15.65 -1.70 -80.75
CA ILE A 8 15.47 -2.52 -79.55
C ILE A 8 15.91 -1.62 -78.39
N ALA A 9 14.94 -1.20 -77.60
CA ALA A 9 15.18 -0.54 -76.32
C ALA A 9 15.38 -1.58 -75.20
N LEU A 10 16.59 -1.61 -74.68
CA LEU A 10 16.96 -2.45 -73.55
C LEU A 10 16.51 -1.76 -72.25
N PHE A 11 15.44 -2.27 -71.62
CA PHE A 11 15.05 -1.82 -70.25
C PHE A 11 15.91 -2.55 -69.23
N ILE A 12 16.82 -1.81 -68.63
CA ILE A 12 17.53 -2.23 -67.39
C ILE A 12 16.60 -1.95 -66.25
N ALA A 13 15.99 -2.97 -65.68
CA ALA A 13 15.23 -2.90 -64.43
C ALA A 13 16.25 -2.84 -63.28
N ALA A 14 16.45 -1.66 -62.68
CA ALA A 14 17.13 -1.53 -61.40
C ALA A 14 16.20 -1.98 -60.30
N ALA A 15 16.42 -3.18 -59.77
CA ALA A 15 15.79 -3.62 -58.55
C ALA A 15 16.36 -2.87 -57.36
N ILE A 16 15.64 -1.88 -56.87
CA ILE A 16 15.93 -1.24 -55.60
C ILE A 16 15.46 -2.19 -54.49
N LEU A 17 16.38 -2.92 -53.89
CA LEU A 17 16.20 -3.64 -52.66
C LEU A 17 16.02 -2.63 -51.52
N PHE A 18 14.77 -2.33 -51.15
CA PHE A 18 14.50 -1.73 -49.87
C PHE A 18 14.79 -2.81 -48.81
N GLY A 19 15.99 -2.68 -48.20
CA GLY A 19 16.29 -3.37 -46.97
C GLY A 19 15.35 -2.83 -45.88
N CYS A 20 14.34 -3.60 -45.49
CA CYS A 20 13.68 -3.38 -44.22
C CYS A 20 14.71 -3.64 -43.13
N SER A 21 15.27 -2.57 -42.60
CA SER A 21 15.97 -2.59 -41.34
C SER A 21 14.88 -2.83 -40.28
N THR A 22 14.74 -4.06 -39.81
CA THR A 22 14.08 -4.33 -38.56
C THR A 22 14.99 -3.77 -37.47
N ASP A 23 14.74 -2.52 -37.08
CA ASP A 23 15.26 -2.02 -35.83
C ASP A 23 14.75 -2.98 -34.73
N ASP A 24 15.63 -3.88 -34.32
CA ASP A 24 15.48 -4.63 -33.09
C ASP A 24 15.36 -3.61 -31.96
N ILE A 25 14.12 -3.29 -31.59
CA ILE A 25 13.85 -2.64 -30.31
C ILE A 25 14.37 -3.65 -29.28
N PRO A 26 15.42 -3.32 -28.53
CA PRO A 26 15.81 -4.17 -27.43
C PRO A 26 14.65 -4.16 -26.44
N THR A 27 13.84 -5.19 -26.46
CA THR A 27 12.95 -5.50 -25.35
C THR A 27 13.88 -5.83 -24.20
N GLN A 28 14.36 -4.81 -23.52
CA GLN A 28 14.86 -4.98 -22.16
C GLN A 28 13.65 -5.38 -21.33
N LEU A 29 13.33 -6.67 -21.29
CA LEU A 29 12.73 -7.27 -20.13
C LEU A 29 13.71 -6.99 -19.00
N THR A 30 13.48 -5.90 -18.29
CA THR A 30 14.04 -5.70 -16.97
C THR A 30 13.42 -6.85 -16.16
N ALA A 31 14.13 -7.98 -16.08
CA ALA A 31 13.81 -9.00 -15.13
C ALA A 31 13.78 -8.26 -13.78
N LEU A 32 12.59 -8.13 -13.19
CA LEU A 32 12.45 -7.78 -11.79
C LEU A 32 13.34 -8.78 -11.05
N VAL A 33 14.52 -8.33 -10.64
CA VAL A 33 15.38 -9.10 -9.75
C VAL A 33 14.56 -9.19 -8.48
N MET A 34 13.86 -10.30 -8.29
CA MET A 34 13.20 -10.59 -7.03
C MET A 34 14.30 -10.61 -5.97
N GLN A 35 14.36 -9.58 -5.17
CA GLN A 35 15.32 -9.52 -4.08
C GLN A 35 14.99 -10.68 -3.13
N GLN A 36 16.02 -11.49 -2.86
CA GLN A 36 15.87 -12.62 -1.97
C GLN A 36 15.50 -12.12 -0.57
N ALA A 37 14.51 -12.75 0.06
CA ALA A 37 14.13 -12.44 1.43
C ALA A 37 15.34 -12.50 2.36
N ASN A 38 15.50 -11.45 3.17
CA ASN A 38 16.55 -11.36 4.19
C ASN A 38 15.98 -11.36 5.62
N VAL A 39 14.66 -11.36 5.74
CA VAL A 39 13.91 -11.51 6.99
C VAL A 39 13.02 -12.75 6.89
N THR A 40 13.02 -13.56 7.95
CA THR A 40 12.08 -14.67 8.13
C THR A 40 11.64 -14.69 9.59
N CYS A 41 10.33 -14.74 9.80
CA CYS A 41 9.72 -14.74 11.10
C CYS A 41 8.45 -15.59 11.07
N SER A 42 8.46 -16.75 11.73
CA SER A 42 7.34 -17.70 11.72
C SER A 42 6.89 -18.02 10.28
N GLU A 43 5.63 -17.72 9.94
CA GLU A 43 5.07 -17.97 8.60
C GLU A 43 5.31 -16.87 7.57
N ILE A 44 5.98 -15.76 7.92
CA ILE A 44 6.26 -14.64 7.01
C ILE A 44 7.74 -14.53 6.65
N SER A 45 8.02 -14.21 5.41
CA SER A 45 9.33 -13.76 4.94
C SER A 45 9.20 -12.60 3.96
N PHE A 46 10.20 -11.73 3.92
CA PHE A 46 10.24 -10.56 3.03
C PHE A 46 11.68 -10.03 2.88
N TYR A 47 11.85 -9.10 1.95
CA TYR A 47 13.08 -8.32 1.83
C TYR A 47 12.93 -6.98 2.55
N LEU A 48 13.72 -6.76 3.59
CA LEU A 48 13.84 -5.47 4.27
C LEU A 48 15.02 -4.70 3.70
N ASP A 49 14.73 -3.61 2.99
CA ASP A 49 15.77 -2.69 2.51
C ASP A 49 16.44 -2.04 3.74
N PRO A 50 17.77 -1.99 3.80
CA PRO A 50 18.50 -1.30 4.87
C PRO A 50 18.12 0.18 5.04
N ALA A 51 17.57 0.83 4.01
CA ALA A 51 17.04 2.19 4.11
C ALA A 51 15.72 2.28 4.89
N LEU A 52 14.95 1.18 4.95
CA LEU A 52 13.70 1.08 5.72
C LEU A 52 13.89 0.56 7.13
N GLY A 53 15.01 -0.09 7.43
CA GLY A 53 15.27 -0.60 8.77
C GLY A 53 16.55 -1.40 8.88
N GLY A 54 17.10 -1.45 10.09
CA GLY A 54 18.37 -2.16 10.34
C GLY A 54 18.25 -3.45 11.14
N ALA A 55 17.07 -3.73 11.68
CA ALA A 55 16.76 -4.90 12.48
C ALA A 55 15.24 -5.06 12.59
N TYR A 56 14.80 -6.15 13.18
CA TYR A 56 13.39 -6.40 13.47
C TYR A 56 13.23 -7.16 14.77
N GLU A 57 12.10 -6.99 15.42
CA GLU A 57 11.63 -7.84 16.51
C GLU A 57 10.45 -8.65 15.97
N CYS A 58 10.42 -9.93 16.31
CA CYS A 58 9.39 -10.86 15.87
C CYS A 58 8.88 -11.63 17.06
N GLU A 59 7.58 -11.61 17.27
CA GLU A 59 6.95 -12.32 18.37
C GLU A 59 5.65 -13.00 17.95
N THR A 60 5.24 -14.01 18.71
CA THR A 60 3.90 -14.56 18.66
C THR A 60 3.09 -13.94 19.79
N VAL A 61 2.15 -13.08 19.43
CA VAL A 61 1.23 -12.48 20.39
C VAL A 61 0.16 -13.52 20.74
N PRO A 62 -0.06 -13.81 22.03
CA PRO A 62 -1.09 -14.77 22.43
C PRO A 62 -2.49 -14.23 22.18
N GLU A 63 -3.45 -15.13 21.99
CA GLU A 63 -4.86 -14.78 21.82
C GLU A 63 -5.38 -13.95 22.99
N SER A 64 -6.14 -12.92 22.69
CA SER A 64 -6.94 -12.15 23.62
C SER A 64 -8.42 -12.28 23.27
N SER A 65 -9.17 -12.85 24.18
CA SER A 65 -10.64 -12.99 24.08
C SER A 65 -11.36 -12.27 25.24
N SER A 66 -10.62 -11.44 25.99
CA SER A 66 -11.13 -10.81 27.19
C SER A 66 -12.26 -9.83 26.88
N SER A 67 -13.45 -10.20 27.35
CA SER A 67 -14.66 -9.40 27.28
C SER A 67 -14.87 -8.51 28.50
N ASP A 68 -13.83 -8.27 29.30
CA ASP A 68 -13.94 -7.43 30.50
C ASP A 68 -14.34 -5.99 30.19
N ILE A 69 -14.24 -5.60 28.90
CA ILE A 69 -14.78 -4.35 28.37
C ILE A 69 -15.62 -4.68 27.12
N PRO A 70 -16.93 -4.94 27.29
CA PRO A 70 -17.81 -5.43 26.21
C PRO A 70 -17.93 -4.50 24.98
N THR A 71 -17.44 -3.28 25.07
CA THR A 71 -17.64 -2.24 24.05
C THR A 71 -16.45 -2.10 23.09
N TYR A 72 -15.29 -2.71 23.37
CA TYR A 72 -14.08 -2.51 22.58
C TYR A 72 -13.55 -3.81 21.99
N TYR A 73 -14.06 -4.20 20.83
CA TYR A 73 -13.54 -5.34 20.04
C TYR A 73 -12.07 -5.16 19.61
N VAL A 74 -11.47 -3.99 19.79
CA VAL A 74 -10.06 -3.69 19.55
C VAL A 74 -9.09 -4.54 20.37
N PHE A 75 -9.55 -5.09 21.51
CA PHE A 75 -8.75 -5.97 22.38
C PHE A 75 -9.01 -7.45 22.13
N ILE A 76 -9.85 -7.80 21.14
CA ILE A 76 -10.17 -9.19 20.79
C ILE A 76 -9.39 -9.53 19.52
N TYR A 77 -8.45 -10.45 19.64
CA TYR A 77 -7.65 -10.93 18.51
C TYR A 77 -7.17 -12.37 18.74
N PRO A 78 -6.98 -13.15 17.67
CA PRO A 78 -6.41 -14.49 17.76
C PRO A 78 -4.92 -14.42 18.12
N SER A 79 -4.34 -15.56 18.50
CA SER A 79 -2.88 -15.65 18.47
C SER A 79 -2.38 -15.38 17.05
N HIS A 80 -1.39 -14.51 16.93
CA HIS A 80 -0.90 -14.02 15.64
C HIS A 80 0.60 -13.70 15.69
N THR A 81 1.22 -13.60 14.54
CA THR A 81 2.60 -13.12 14.43
C THR A 81 2.60 -11.61 14.32
N GLU A 82 3.39 -10.96 15.16
CA GLU A 82 3.68 -9.53 15.11
C GLU A 82 5.18 -9.31 14.84
N LEU A 83 5.46 -8.38 13.95
CA LEU A 83 6.82 -7.99 13.62
C LEU A 83 6.94 -6.47 13.65
N THR A 84 7.92 -5.97 14.41
CA THR A 84 8.24 -4.55 14.49
C THR A 84 9.57 -4.27 13.82
N ILE A 85 9.59 -3.35 12.85
CA ILE A 85 10.83 -2.92 12.18
C ILE A 85 11.58 -1.94 13.09
N GLN A 86 12.82 -2.30 13.41
CA GLN A 86 13.69 -1.48 14.24
C GLN A 86 14.55 -0.54 13.39
N LYS A 87 14.84 0.65 13.93
CA LYS A 87 15.62 1.70 13.24
C LYS A 87 14.95 2.17 11.95
N TYR A 88 13.63 2.15 11.92
CA TYR A 88 12.86 2.77 10.85
C TYR A 88 13.19 4.27 10.75
N PRO A 89 13.25 4.87 9.54
CA PRO A 89 13.78 6.21 9.37
C PRO A 89 12.92 7.33 9.98
N LEU A 90 11.64 7.05 10.27
CA LEU A 90 10.77 7.97 10.99
C LEU A 90 10.58 7.52 12.45
N THR A 91 10.74 8.46 13.37
CA THR A 91 10.58 8.25 14.81
C THR A 91 9.57 9.24 15.39
N GLN A 92 9.06 8.97 16.59
CA GLN A 92 8.08 9.80 17.27
C GLN A 92 6.73 9.92 16.54
N THR A 93 6.39 8.91 15.78
CA THR A 93 5.10 8.76 15.10
C THR A 93 4.07 8.09 16.00
N GLN A 94 2.79 8.31 15.74
CA GLN A 94 1.69 7.71 16.51
C GLN A 94 1.68 6.19 16.39
N PHE A 95 1.96 5.67 15.20
CA PHE A 95 1.99 4.24 14.93
C PHE A 95 3.44 3.79 14.71
N PRO A 96 3.90 2.71 15.35
CA PRO A 96 5.18 2.10 15.03
C PRO A 96 5.13 1.37 13.68
N PRO A 97 6.29 1.11 13.05
CA PRO A 97 6.35 0.33 11.81
C PRO A 97 6.17 -1.16 12.12
N GLN A 98 4.97 -1.69 11.85
CA GLN A 98 4.55 -3.03 12.25
C GLN A 98 3.88 -3.82 11.14
N ILE A 99 4.00 -5.15 11.24
CA ILE A 99 3.36 -6.14 10.38
C ILE A 99 2.66 -7.15 11.28
N TRP A 100 1.41 -7.49 10.95
CA TRP A 100 0.63 -8.51 11.65
C TRP A 100 0.14 -9.58 10.68
N ILE A 101 0.22 -10.83 11.08
CA ILE A 101 -0.31 -11.97 10.32
C ILE A 101 -1.39 -12.65 11.15
N TYR A 102 -2.64 -12.37 10.81
CA TYR A 102 -3.80 -12.88 11.54
C TYR A 102 -4.38 -14.12 10.88
N PRO A 103 -4.59 -15.24 11.61
CA PRO A 103 -5.34 -16.38 11.11
C PRO A 103 -6.83 -16.04 10.99
N VAL A 104 -7.34 -15.94 9.75
CA VAL A 104 -8.70 -15.46 9.43
C VAL A 104 -9.79 -16.31 10.09
N SER A 105 -9.64 -17.65 10.05
CA SER A 105 -10.65 -18.57 10.62
C SER A 105 -10.84 -18.33 12.11
N ARG A 106 -9.72 -18.32 12.86
CA ARG A 106 -9.79 -18.11 14.32
C ARG A 106 -10.25 -16.71 14.67
N PHE A 107 -9.84 -15.70 13.92
CA PHE A 107 -10.31 -14.33 14.14
C PHE A 107 -11.83 -14.20 13.89
N SER A 108 -12.35 -14.89 12.85
CA SER A 108 -13.80 -14.93 12.57
C SER A 108 -14.60 -15.64 13.66
N GLU A 109 -14.02 -16.65 14.32
CA GLU A 109 -14.67 -17.29 15.49
C GLU A 109 -14.73 -16.34 16.69
N LEU A 110 -13.71 -15.52 16.90
CA LEU A 110 -13.67 -14.55 18.01
C LEU A 110 -14.57 -13.34 17.77
N LEU A 111 -14.68 -12.88 16.52
CA LEU A 111 -15.48 -11.72 16.12
C LEU A 111 -16.46 -12.09 14.98
N PRO A 112 -17.44 -12.97 15.21
CA PRO A 112 -18.30 -13.51 14.16
C PRO A 112 -19.17 -12.44 13.47
N ASP A 113 -19.49 -11.36 14.16
CA ASP A 113 -20.35 -10.28 13.64
C ASP A 113 -19.53 -9.17 12.92
N VAL A 114 -18.21 -9.18 13.01
CA VAL A 114 -17.34 -8.10 12.50
C VAL A 114 -16.41 -8.59 11.43
N LEU A 115 -15.58 -9.60 11.72
CA LEU A 115 -14.48 -9.98 10.84
C LEU A 115 -14.93 -10.58 9.50
N PRO A 116 -15.95 -11.45 9.41
CA PRO A 116 -16.43 -11.97 8.13
C PRO A 116 -16.86 -10.86 7.17
N GLN A 117 -17.46 -9.79 7.68
CA GLN A 117 -17.83 -8.64 6.87
C GLN A 117 -16.57 -7.91 6.36
N ARG A 118 -15.59 -7.63 7.21
CA ARG A 118 -14.31 -7.00 6.81
C ARG A 118 -13.56 -7.81 5.76
N VAL A 119 -13.54 -9.15 5.90
CA VAL A 119 -12.95 -10.05 4.89
C VAL A 119 -13.71 -9.96 3.57
N SER A 120 -15.04 -9.94 3.61
CA SER A 120 -15.88 -9.77 2.42
C SER A 120 -15.63 -8.43 1.73
N ASP A 121 -15.53 -7.38 2.53
CA ASP A 121 -15.30 -6.02 2.07
C ASP A 121 -13.92 -5.92 1.39
N LEU A 122 -12.87 -6.45 1.99
CA LEU A 122 -11.55 -6.48 1.38
C LEU A 122 -11.53 -7.27 0.06
N ARG A 123 -12.19 -8.43 0.02
CA ARG A 123 -12.32 -9.22 -1.22
C ARG A 123 -13.05 -8.46 -2.32
N ASN A 124 -14.13 -7.76 -1.98
CA ASN A 124 -14.86 -6.94 -2.93
C ASN A 124 -13.98 -5.81 -3.48
N LEU A 125 -13.23 -5.15 -2.60
CA LEU A 125 -12.35 -4.05 -2.98
C LEU A 125 -11.26 -4.50 -3.95
N VAL A 126 -10.53 -5.58 -3.66
CA VAL A 126 -9.43 -6.07 -4.49
C VAL A 126 -9.91 -6.69 -5.82
N THR A 127 -11.20 -7.02 -5.96
CA THR A 127 -11.80 -7.49 -7.22
C THR A 127 -12.43 -6.36 -8.05
N GLY A 128 -12.22 -5.11 -7.68
CA GLY A 128 -12.76 -3.94 -8.38
C GLY A 128 -14.23 -3.65 -8.06
N GLY A 129 -14.75 -4.17 -6.95
CA GLY A 129 -16.08 -3.84 -6.45
C GLY A 129 -16.17 -2.42 -5.88
N THR A 130 -17.39 -1.90 -5.79
CA THR A 130 -17.63 -0.63 -5.13
C THR A 130 -17.59 -0.80 -3.61
N TRP A 131 -16.89 0.08 -2.94
CA TRP A 131 -16.83 0.15 -1.50
C TRP A 131 -18.14 0.70 -0.92
N GLY A 132 -18.71 -0.02 0.05
CA GLY A 132 -20.05 0.30 0.58
C GLY A 132 -20.08 1.16 1.84
N SER A 133 -18.94 1.34 2.51
CA SER A 133 -18.81 2.19 3.71
C SER A 133 -17.69 3.21 3.49
N GLY A 134 -17.76 4.36 4.11
CA GLY A 134 -16.77 5.42 3.94
C GLY A 134 -15.36 5.10 4.45
N GLU A 135 -15.14 3.95 5.10
CA GLU A 135 -13.84 3.53 5.66
C GLU A 135 -13.29 2.31 4.94
N LEU A 136 -11.99 2.29 4.65
CA LEU A 136 -11.31 1.12 4.11
C LEU A 136 -11.07 0.06 5.20
N PRO A 137 -11.09 -1.26 4.85
CA PRO A 137 -10.83 -2.31 5.81
C PRO A 137 -9.43 -2.16 6.40
N PHE A 138 -9.36 -2.22 7.72
CA PHE A 138 -8.13 -2.02 8.46
C PHE A 138 -8.04 -2.96 9.67
N LEU A 139 -6.88 -3.57 9.84
CA LEU A 139 -6.45 -4.28 11.04
C LEU A 139 -5.03 -3.81 11.42
N PRO A 140 -4.68 -3.84 12.70
CA PRO A 140 -5.53 -4.15 13.85
C PRO A 140 -6.67 -3.14 14.04
N ALA A 141 -7.75 -3.56 14.69
CA ALA A 141 -8.81 -2.62 15.05
C ALA A 141 -8.28 -1.58 16.05
N ILE A 142 -8.56 -0.32 15.81
CA ILE A 142 -8.19 0.79 16.67
C ILE A 142 -9.43 1.59 17.07
N PRO A 143 -9.48 2.20 18.28
CA PRO A 143 -10.64 2.95 18.76
C PRO A 143 -10.67 4.38 18.23
N GLN A 144 -10.39 4.56 16.96
CA GLN A 144 -10.30 5.85 16.27
C GLN A 144 -11.03 5.76 14.93
N VAL A 145 -11.39 6.91 14.37
CA VAL A 145 -12.05 7.03 13.07
C VAL A 145 -11.03 7.32 11.99
N GLN A 146 -11.17 6.68 10.84
CA GLN A 146 -10.39 6.99 9.65
C GLN A 146 -10.78 8.39 9.16
N SER A 147 -9.85 9.34 9.25
CA SER A 147 -10.09 10.74 8.86
C SER A 147 -10.17 10.89 7.35
N PHE A 148 -9.35 10.16 6.63
CA PHE A 148 -9.29 10.14 5.16
C PHE A 148 -8.50 8.92 4.68
N PHE A 149 -8.50 8.69 3.37
CA PHE A 149 -7.52 7.83 2.69
C PHE A 149 -7.20 8.43 1.31
N ILE A 150 -5.98 8.15 0.85
CA ILE A 150 -5.43 8.63 -0.42
C ILE A 150 -4.51 7.57 -1.03
N HIS A 151 -4.22 7.74 -2.33
CA HIS A 151 -3.32 6.86 -3.07
C HIS A 151 -3.67 5.37 -2.92
N GLU A 152 -4.96 5.03 -2.86
CA GLU A 152 -5.37 3.64 -2.78
C GLU A 152 -5.00 2.88 -4.06
N THR A 153 -4.44 1.70 -3.89
CA THR A 153 -4.03 0.85 -5.01
C THR A 153 -4.13 -0.61 -4.62
N VAL A 154 -4.75 -1.39 -5.50
CA VAL A 154 -4.75 -2.86 -5.37
C VAL A 154 -3.37 -3.39 -5.76
N MET A 155 -2.78 -4.20 -4.89
CA MET A 155 -1.44 -4.75 -5.05
C MET A 155 -1.43 -6.25 -4.78
N THR A 156 -0.53 -6.95 -5.44
CA THR A 156 -0.24 -8.36 -5.16
C THR A 156 1.06 -8.48 -4.37
N PHE A 157 1.09 -9.43 -3.45
CA PHE A 157 2.30 -9.93 -2.78
C PHE A 157 2.46 -11.42 -3.10
N ASN A 158 3.57 -12.05 -2.67
CA ASN A 158 3.78 -13.46 -3.01
C ASN A 158 2.78 -14.37 -2.29
N GLY A 159 1.77 -14.84 -3.02
CA GLY A 159 0.70 -15.70 -2.53
C GLY A 159 -0.50 -14.96 -1.96
N GLY A 160 -0.76 -13.72 -2.43
CA GLY A 160 -1.94 -12.99 -2.02
C GLY A 160 -2.16 -11.67 -2.74
N ILE A 161 -3.24 -11.00 -2.35
CA ILE A 161 -3.68 -9.72 -2.90
C ILE A 161 -4.25 -8.84 -1.79
N GLY A 162 -4.06 -7.53 -1.90
CA GLY A 162 -4.57 -6.56 -0.93
C GLY A 162 -4.72 -5.16 -1.51
N VAL A 163 -5.00 -4.22 -0.65
CA VAL A 163 -5.06 -2.79 -0.96
C VAL A 163 -4.05 -2.04 -0.11
N ARG A 164 -3.33 -1.13 -0.74
CA ARG A 164 -2.46 -0.16 -0.10
C ARG A 164 -3.12 1.21 -0.15
N PHE A 165 -3.01 1.96 0.92
CA PHE A 165 -3.43 3.35 0.99
C PHE A 165 -2.64 4.12 2.07
N ILE A 166 -2.67 5.44 2.00
CA ILE A 166 -2.18 6.33 3.05
C ILE A 166 -3.39 6.89 3.78
N THR A 167 -3.32 6.96 5.10
CA THR A 167 -4.45 7.36 5.94
C THR A 167 -3.98 7.97 7.25
N GLU A 168 -4.94 8.55 7.99
CA GLU A 168 -4.82 8.95 9.38
C GLU A 168 -6.03 8.43 10.16
N TYR A 169 -5.79 8.06 11.39
CA TYR A 169 -6.83 7.75 12.37
C TYR A 169 -6.77 8.75 13.52
N SER A 170 -7.92 9.32 13.89
CA SER A 170 -8.02 10.33 14.93
C SER A 170 -9.25 10.13 15.81
N GLU A 171 -9.14 10.52 17.10
CA GLU A 171 -10.26 10.53 18.05
C GLU A 171 -11.09 11.82 17.95
N ALA A 172 -10.50 12.88 17.43
CA ALA A 172 -11.12 14.21 17.35
C ALA A 172 -10.61 14.97 16.12
N PRO A 173 -11.35 16.00 15.66
CA PRO A 173 -10.88 16.90 14.62
C PRO A 173 -9.59 17.62 15.03
N THR A 174 -8.46 17.19 14.48
CA THR A 174 -7.12 17.77 14.69
C THR A 174 -6.45 18.04 13.35
N PRO A 175 -5.47 18.96 13.29
CA PRO A 175 -4.69 19.14 12.08
C PRO A 175 -4.02 17.85 11.63
N ILE A 176 -4.10 17.52 10.34
CA ILE A 176 -3.41 16.38 9.74
C ILE A 176 -1.92 16.68 9.73
N SER A 177 -1.10 15.73 10.19
CA SER A 177 0.35 15.93 10.36
C SER A 177 1.17 14.68 10.04
N ASN A 178 2.47 14.90 9.83
CA ASN A 178 3.44 13.81 9.62
C ASN A 178 3.61 12.86 10.82
N LYS A 179 3.12 13.25 11.99
CA LYS A 179 3.13 12.40 13.18
C LYS A 179 2.11 11.26 13.08
N ASN A 180 1.00 11.49 12.38
CA ASN A 180 -0.18 10.64 12.45
C ASN A 180 -0.43 9.88 11.15
N ILE A 181 0.06 10.37 9.99
CA ILE A 181 -0.18 9.68 8.73
C ILE A 181 0.62 8.40 8.62
N ILE A 182 -0.01 7.38 8.08
CA ILE A 182 0.57 6.06 7.87
C ILE A 182 0.32 5.58 6.44
N TYR A 183 1.31 4.91 5.88
CA TYR A 183 1.15 3.97 4.79
C TYR A 183 0.65 2.66 5.38
N THR A 184 -0.39 2.08 4.81
CA THR A 184 -0.88 0.78 5.25
C THR A 184 -1.18 -0.12 4.07
N PHE A 185 -0.97 -1.42 4.27
CA PHE A 185 -1.40 -2.47 3.36
C PHE A 185 -2.29 -3.46 4.12
N GLN A 186 -3.40 -3.83 3.50
CA GLN A 186 -4.36 -4.77 4.04
C GLN A 186 -4.64 -5.84 2.98
N GLY A 187 -4.20 -7.07 3.22
CA GLY A 187 -4.23 -8.13 2.22
C GLY A 187 -4.72 -9.47 2.76
N LEU A 188 -5.09 -10.35 1.85
CA LEU A 188 -5.46 -11.73 2.13
C LEU A 188 -4.58 -12.66 1.30
N THR A 189 -4.15 -13.77 1.91
CA THR A 189 -3.51 -14.85 1.17
C THR A 189 -4.48 -15.49 0.18
N ASP A 190 -3.97 -16.04 -0.94
CA ASP A 190 -4.78 -16.66 -2.00
C ASP A 190 -5.67 -17.79 -1.47
N ASP A 191 -5.20 -18.52 -0.46
CA ASP A 191 -5.97 -19.57 0.21
C ASP A 191 -6.94 -19.04 1.28
N GLY A 192 -6.91 -17.74 1.53
CA GLY A 192 -7.76 -17.04 2.49
C GLY A 192 -7.50 -17.36 3.95
N LYS A 193 -6.36 -18.02 4.28
CA LYS A 193 -6.06 -18.40 5.65
C LYS A 193 -5.57 -17.25 6.50
N TYR A 194 -4.84 -16.31 5.91
CA TYR A 194 -4.23 -15.21 6.65
C TYR A 194 -4.66 -13.84 6.11
N TRP A 195 -4.85 -12.93 7.05
CA TRP A 195 -4.89 -11.50 6.79
C TRP A 195 -3.51 -10.92 7.11
N VAL A 196 -2.93 -10.25 6.12
CA VAL A 196 -1.66 -9.52 6.25
C VAL A 196 -2.00 -8.06 6.45
N ALA A 197 -1.62 -7.51 7.60
CA ALA A 197 -1.79 -6.09 7.90
C ALA A 197 -0.41 -5.46 8.09
N VAL A 198 -0.16 -4.35 7.41
CA VAL A 198 1.08 -3.59 7.53
C VAL A 198 0.76 -2.14 7.81
N THR A 199 1.48 -1.56 8.75
CA THR A 199 1.41 -0.13 9.08
C THR A 199 2.81 0.42 9.17
N LEU A 200 3.13 1.39 8.33
CA LEU A 200 4.43 2.04 8.27
C LEU A 200 4.25 3.55 8.36
N PRO A 201 4.93 4.23 9.27
CA PRO A 201 4.97 5.69 9.27
C PRO A 201 5.45 6.22 7.93
N ILE A 202 4.81 7.29 7.44
CA ILE A 202 5.19 7.99 6.23
C ILE A 202 5.08 9.50 6.47
N SER A 203 5.84 10.30 5.74
CA SER A 203 5.75 11.75 5.83
C SER A 203 5.62 12.39 4.45
N SER A 204 4.98 13.54 4.40
CA SER A 204 4.86 14.38 3.20
C SER A 204 5.46 15.76 3.45
N PRO A 205 6.18 16.35 2.49
CA PRO A 205 6.78 17.68 2.66
C PRO A 205 5.78 18.81 2.82
N ILE A 206 4.52 18.58 2.48
CA ILE A 206 3.46 19.60 2.59
C ILE A 206 2.71 19.59 3.93
N LEU A 207 2.96 18.58 4.78
CA LEU A 207 2.32 18.49 6.08
C LEU A 207 3.20 19.04 7.19
N PRO A 208 2.59 19.62 8.26
CA PRO A 208 3.33 19.97 9.48
C PRO A 208 3.90 18.71 10.15
N ALA A 209 4.93 18.90 10.95
CA ALA A 209 5.55 17.79 11.69
C ALA A 209 4.62 17.24 12.78
N GLU A 210 3.92 18.12 13.49
CA GLU A 210 3.08 17.81 14.64
C GLU A 210 1.64 18.28 14.42
N ASN A 211 0.69 17.65 15.09
CA ASN A 211 -0.74 17.94 14.97
C ASN A 211 -1.24 19.12 15.82
N ASP A 212 -0.39 19.72 16.62
CA ASP A 212 -0.66 20.96 17.38
C ASP A 212 -0.38 22.23 16.57
N MET A 213 0.19 22.09 15.37
CA MET A 213 0.46 23.21 14.47
C MET A 213 -0.77 23.49 13.61
N LEU A 214 -1.46 24.58 13.90
CA LEU A 214 -2.60 25.00 13.08
C LEU A 214 -2.15 25.34 11.65
N PRO A 215 -2.92 24.92 10.65
CA PRO A 215 -2.67 25.31 9.26
C PRO A 215 -2.75 26.84 9.09
N GLU A 216 -2.01 27.38 8.12
CA GLU A 216 -2.01 28.82 7.83
C GLU A 216 -3.43 29.32 7.55
N GLY A 217 -3.82 30.39 8.23
CA GLY A 217 -5.15 31.00 8.08
C GLY A 217 -6.25 30.40 8.95
N TYR A 218 -5.96 29.36 9.72
CA TYR A 218 -6.92 28.76 10.65
C TYR A 218 -6.66 29.15 12.10
N THR A 219 -7.76 29.35 12.84
CA THR A 219 -7.82 29.34 14.30
C THR A 219 -8.39 27.98 14.73
N GLU A 220 -8.26 27.59 16.00
CA GLU A 220 -8.87 26.37 16.52
C GLU A 220 -10.38 26.33 16.25
N GLU A 221 -11.08 27.45 16.51
CA GLU A 221 -12.53 27.56 16.25
C GLU A 221 -12.85 27.41 14.76
N SER A 222 -12.12 28.09 13.88
CA SER A 222 -12.38 28.02 12.43
C SER A 222 -12.04 26.65 11.84
N LEU A 223 -11.03 25.95 12.37
CA LEU A 223 -10.71 24.59 11.98
C LEU A 223 -11.86 23.64 12.34
N LEU A 224 -12.36 23.68 13.56
CA LEU A 224 -13.48 22.85 14.02
C LEU A 224 -14.75 23.09 13.19
N LEU A 225 -15.07 24.35 12.91
CA LEU A 225 -16.26 24.70 12.12
C LEU A 225 -16.16 24.27 10.64
N ASN A 226 -14.95 24.18 10.10
CA ASN A 226 -14.70 23.90 8.69
C ASN A 226 -13.89 22.62 8.46
N TYR A 227 -13.87 21.72 9.43
CA TYR A 227 -12.97 20.54 9.42
C TYR A 227 -13.08 19.71 8.15
N ASN A 228 -14.29 19.42 7.69
CA ASN A 228 -14.49 18.64 6.45
C ASN A 228 -13.91 19.35 5.22
N SER A 229 -14.01 20.68 5.15
CA SER A 229 -13.41 21.44 4.05
C SER A 229 -11.87 21.37 4.13
N TYR A 230 -11.33 21.57 5.30
CA TYR A 230 -9.89 21.44 5.56
C TYR A 230 -9.36 20.06 5.15
N VAL A 231 -10.02 18.98 5.59
CA VAL A 231 -9.65 17.61 5.23
C VAL A 231 -9.69 17.40 3.71
N ASN A 232 -10.72 17.88 3.03
CA ASN A 232 -10.81 17.76 1.57
C ASN A 232 -9.70 18.53 0.84
N ASP A 233 -9.33 19.71 1.32
CA ASP A 233 -8.22 20.49 0.77
C ASP A 233 -6.88 19.77 0.94
N VAL A 234 -6.65 19.15 2.12
CA VAL A 234 -5.46 18.35 2.40
C VAL A 234 -5.43 17.09 1.52
N ILE A 235 -6.56 16.37 1.39
CA ILE A 235 -6.69 15.22 0.48
C ILE A 235 -6.26 15.62 -0.93
N GLY A 236 -6.85 16.69 -1.49
CA GLY A 236 -6.52 17.14 -2.84
C GLY A 236 -5.05 17.52 -3.00
N ALA A 237 -4.44 18.13 -1.98
CA ALA A 237 -3.03 18.49 -2.02
C ALA A 237 -2.10 17.26 -1.92
N LEU A 238 -2.44 16.27 -1.09
CA LEU A 238 -1.67 15.03 -0.94
C LEU A 238 -1.79 14.12 -2.17
N GLU A 239 -2.99 13.98 -2.76
CA GLU A 239 -3.21 13.22 -3.98
C GLU A 239 -2.45 13.79 -5.18
N ALA A 240 -2.21 15.09 -5.19
CA ALA A 240 -1.42 15.75 -6.23
C ALA A 240 0.09 15.57 -6.07
N GLN A 241 0.57 15.00 -4.95
CA GLN A 241 1.99 14.77 -4.72
C GLN A 241 2.51 13.59 -5.54
N ASP A 242 3.73 13.72 -6.04
CA ASP A 242 4.45 12.60 -6.62
C ASP A 242 4.72 11.52 -5.56
N PRO A 243 4.48 10.23 -5.84
CA PRO A 243 4.79 9.12 -4.92
C PRO A 243 6.23 9.15 -4.38
N ASP A 244 7.18 9.67 -5.13
CA ASP A 244 8.58 9.79 -4.72
C ASP A 244 8.86 11.01 -3.84
N SER A 245 7.89 11.91 -3.66
CA SER A 245 8.01 13.06 -2.73
C SER A 245 7.75 12.70 -1.27
N PHE A 246 7.13 11.57 -1.03
CA PHE A 246 6.93 11.05 0.33
C PHE A 246 8.23 10.47 0.90
N PHE A 247 8.31 10.39 2.23
CA PHE A 247 9.44 9.75 2.89
C PHE A 247 8.96 8.79 4.01
N PRO A 248 9.38 7.50 3.98
CA PRO A 248 9.97 6.83 2.81
C PRO A 248 9.08 6.95 1.57
N THR A 249 9.65 6.77 0.36
CA THR A 249 8.85 6.91 -0.86
C THR A 249 7.79 5.82 -0.96
N ILE A 250 6.62 6.13 -1.52
CA ILE A 250 5.56 5.13 -1.74
C ILE A 250 6.11 3.95 -2.56
N ASN A 251 6.92 4.22 -3.59
CA ASN A 251 7.51 3.18 -4.44
C ASN A 251 8.44 2.23 -3.66
N SER A 252 9.18 2.72 -2.67
CA SER A 252 10.03 1.86 -1.82
C SER A 252 9.20 0.99 -0.89
N LEU A 253 8.10 1.53 -0.37
CA LEU A 253 7.16 0.81 0.48
C LEU A 253 6.37 -0.24 -0.33
N ASP A 254 5.95 0.08 -1.54
CA ASP A 254 5.29 -0.86 -2.46
C ASP A 254 6.24 -2.02 -2.84
N THR A 255 7.53 -1.74 -3.03
CA THR A 255 8.55 -2.78 -3.28
C THR A 255 8.72 -3.70 -2.07
N PHE A 256 8.74 -3.16 -0.87
CA PHE A 256 8.76 -3.92 0.37
C PHE A 256 7.54 -4.84 0.47
N GLU A 257 6.32 -4.30 0.28
CA GLU A 257 5.06 -5.05 0.33
C GLU A 257 5.03 -6.19 -0.68
N GLY A 258 5.44 -5.93 -1.92
CA GLY A 258 5.50 -6.95 -2.98
C GLY A 258 6.46 -8.10 -2.68
N SER A 259 7.42 -7.91 -1.76
CA SER A 259 8.37 -8.93 -1.34
C SER A 259 7.83 -9.88 -0.26
N ILE A 260 6.71 -9.53 0.38
CA ILE A 260 6.11 -10.34 1.45
C ILE A 260 5.66 -11.69 0.90
N THR A 261 5.96 -12.74 1.65
CA THR A 261 5.51 -14.12 1.40
C THR A 261 4.99 -14.69 2.72
N VAL A 262 3.80 -15.29 2.71
CA VAL A 262 3.17 -15.90 3.89
C VAL A 262 2.84 -17.36 3.62
N GLY A 263 3.09 -18.23 4.61
CA GLY A 263 2.62 -19.61 4.61
C GLY A 263 3.38 -20.55 3.69
N GLN A 264 4.73 -20.48 3.67
CA GLN A 264 5.56 -21.54 3.05
C GLN A 264 5.84 -22.67 4.03
#